data_04b0abd34f9bf832a38d0d48e0402459
#
_entry.id   04b0abd34f9bf832a38d0d48e0402459
#
_cell.length_a   1.000
_cell.length_b   1.000
_cell.length_c   1.000
_cell.angle_alpha   90.00
_cell.angle_beta   90.00
_cell.angle_gamma   90.00
#
_symmetry.space_group_name_H-M   'P 1'
#
loop_
_entity.id
_entity.type
_entity.pdbx_description
1 polymer ?
#
loop_
_entity_poly.entity_id
_entity_poly.type
_entity_poly.pdbx_seq_one_letter_code
_entity_poly.pdbx_strand_id
1 'polypeptide(L)'
;MFIFPLVFITSFVLAAREIFKGNTSGILIFMIFGLSMYTTAMSVTFMLGLKDFIPVMQSFKEALVFSVLISNIAGLKHRPKFHYVDYLIFAFLLYLIVYAILPIGEQGFVNRLIALKSISFYIVVYFTGRLFDPKTIYINKYFNYIILLTIATAAVLLIEVAAQSPLQFHSGYFDYSYYFFNLDSSGDYGLQVAFTSDSGYTRFASFFTSPLEHAGATLIALAVIAGLYTTDDNKFNINGIGTLALGASVLSILFALSRAPLASYFIMIYIYALITKRKLIIKTFQIAFGLAAVYVVYLFLQFENNHSGIVSVILNTIDFSDPSSVGHLIQWTAGIAAIIQHPFGLGLGSSGRVGATLNEGVGGENQFIIIGVQAGIIALVLSLLVFIVFIKISLKWLPLLKGKERKVCMTVFLIKIGFFISTLTTEIESSSYLSYMNWFLSGLLISIIMQPKATQTLPAHDH
;
A
#
# COMPACT_ATOMS: atom_id res chain seq x y z
N MET A 1 -17.50 17.03 8.86
CA MET A 1 -17.61 15.62 8.45
C MET A 1 -18.16 15.42 7.03
N PHE A 2 -19.20 16.13 6.58
CA PHE A 2 -19.80 15.98 5.23
C PHE A 2 -18.83 16.08 4.04
N ILE A 3 -17.68 16.71 4.23
CA ILE A 3 -16.69 16.89 3.16
C ILE A 3 -16.18 15.55 2.61
N PHE A 4 -16.08 14.50 3.44
CA PHE A 4 -15.51 13.21 3.03
C PHE A 4 -16.41 12.46 2.04
N PRO A 5 -17.71 12.23 2.31
CA PRO A 5 -18.64 11.69 1.31
C PRO A 5 -18.72 12.57 0.06
N LEU A 6 -18.71 13.89 0.22
CA LEU A 6 -18.76 14.82 -0.91
C LEU A 6 -17.53 14.65 -1.83
N VAL A 7 -16.32 14.65 -1.28
CA VAL A 7 -15.09 14.46 -2.07
C VAL A 7 -15.05 13.06 -2.69
N PHE A 8 -15.50 12.03 -1.97
CA PHE A 8 -15.58 10.66 -2.48
C PHE A 8 -16.49 10.59 -3.71
N ILE A 9 -17.73 11.08 -3.62
CA ILE A 9 -18.70 11.07 -4.71
C ILE A 9 -18.23 11.98 -5.86
N THR A 10 -17.73 13.18 -5.55
CA THR A 10 -17.24 14.11 -6.58
C THR A 10 -16.07 13.52 -7.35
N SER A 11 -15.13 12.87 -6.66
CA SER A 11 -13.99 12.20 -7.31
C SER A 11 -14.44 11.06 -8.23
N PHE A 12 -15.48 10.31 -7.85
CA PHE A 12 -16.09 9.28 -8.70
C PHE A 12 -16.73 9.90 -9.94
N VAL A 13 -17.57 10.93 -9.77
CA VAL A 13 -18.26 11.61 -10.89
C VAL A 13 -17.24 12.21 -11.86
N LEU A 14 -16.19 12.87 -11.36
CA LEU A 14 -15.13 13.43 -12.20
C LEU A 14 -14.36 12.33 -12.94
N ALA A 15 -14.02 11.24 -12.28
CA ALA A 15 -13.36 10.10 -12.92
C ALA A 15 -14.23 9.48 -14.01
N ALA A 16 -15.49 9.21 -13.71
CA ALA A 16 -16.46 8.68 -14.66
C ALA A 16 -16.63 9.61 -15.87
N ARG A 17 -16.80 10.92 -15.62
CA ARG A 17 -16.89 11.92 -16.69
C ARG A 17 -15.69 11.91 -17.62
N GLU A 18 -14.47 11.84 -17.07
CA GLU A 18 -13.25 11.79 -17.89
C GLU A 18 -13.18 10.49 -18.71
N ILE A 19 -13.55 9.36 -18.11
CA ILE A 19 -13.57 8.05 -18.80
C ILE A 19 -14.59 8.07 -19.94
N PHE A 20 -15.80 8.61 -19.73
CA PHE A 20 -16.80 8.75 -20.78
C PHE A 20 -16.37 9.67 -21.93
N LYS A 21 -15.46 10.62 -21.67
CA LYS A 21 -14.82 11.44 -22.70
C LYS A 21 -13.65 10.74 -23.42
N GLY A 22 -13.38 9.47 -23.10
CA GLY A 22 -12.28 8.71 -23.66
C GLY A 22 -10.94 8.91 -22.92
N ASN A 23 -10.91 9.72 -21.87
CA ASN A 23 -9.70 9.91 -21.04
C ASN A 23 -9.68 8.92 -19.88
N THR A 24 -9.20 7.71 -20.14
CA THR A 24 -9.14 6.64 -19.13
C THR A 24 -8.21 6.96 -17.93
N SER A 25 -7.29 7.95 -18.07
CA SER A 25 -6.45 8.41 -16.96
C SER A 25 -7.27 9.11 -15.84
N GLY A 26 -8.52 9.46 -16.10
CA GLY A 26 -9.45 9.98 -15.09
C GLY A 26 -9.63 9.08 -13.87
N ILE A 27 -9.45 7.76 -14.01
CA ILE A 27 -9.50 6.81 -12.88
C ILE A 27 -8.54 7.20 -11.74
N LEU A 28 -7.40 7.81 -12.04
CA LEU A 28 -6.44 8.25 -11.03
C LEU A 28 -6.99 9.35 -10.12
N ILE A 29 -7.99 10.13 -10.56
CA ILE A 29 -8.67 11.11 -9.70
C ILE A 29 -9.37 10.39 -8.56
N PHE A 30 -10.12 9.33 -8.87
CA PHE A 30 -10.81 8.55 -7.86
C PHE A 30 -9.83 7.70 -7.03
N MET A 31 -8.81 7.11 -7.63
CA MET A 31 -7.80 6.35 -6.89
C MET A 31 -7.08 7.23 -5.86
N ILE A 32 -6.78 8.49 -6.18
CA ILE A 32 -6.06 9.41 -5.29
C ILE A 32 -7.00 9.99 -4.23
N PHE A 33 -8.11 10.60 -4.62
CA PHE A 33 -8.97 11.33 -3.69
C PHE A 33 -10.12 10.48 -3.12
N GLY A 34 -10.69 9.57 -3.90
CA GLY A 34 -11.77 8.71 -3.44
C GLY A 34 -11.29 7.60 -2.52
N LEU A 35 -10.29 6.83 -2.96
CA LEU A 35 -9.86 5.67 -2.17
C LEU A 35 -9.12 6.05 -0.88
N SER A 36 -8.43 7.20 -0.83
CA SER A 36 -7.74 7.66 0.38
C SER A 36 -8.69 7.93 1.55
N MET A 37 -9.92 8.33 1.28
CA MET A 37 -10.93 8.61 2.31
C MET A 37 -12.14 7.64 2.24
N TYR A 38 -11.95 6.48 1.61
CA TYR A 38 -12.99 5.50 1.34
C TYR A 38 -13.78 5.13 2.59
N THR A 39 -13.13 4.65 3.63
CA THR A 39 -13.79 4.19 4.86
C THR A 39 -14.41 5.36 5.64
N THR A 40 -13.71 6.49 5.74
CA THR A 40 -14.24 7.68 6.41
C THR A 40 -15.49 8.21 5.69
N ALA A 41 -15.50 8.19 4.36
CA ALA A 41 -16.70 8.57 3.59
C ALA A 41 -17.87 7.61 3.84
N MET A 42 -17.62 6.28 3.89
CA MET A 42 -18.65 5.28 4.20
C MET A 42 -19.18 5.44 5.61
N SER A 43 -18.30 5.62 6.60
CA SER A 43 -18.66 5.78 8.01
C SER A 43 -19.52 7.03 8.24
N VAL A 44 -19.12 8.16 7.65
CA VAL A 44 -19.93 9.40 7.73
C VAL A 44 -21.28 9.23 7.02
N THR A 45 -21.33 8.55 5.87
CA THR A 45 -22.59 8.25 5.17
C THR A 45 -23.51 7.38 6.05
N PHE A 46 -22.93 6.41 6.76
CA PHE A 46 -23.67 5.58 7.72
C PHE A 46 -24.21 6.42 8.89
N MET A 47 -23.37 7.25 9.49
CA MET A 47 -23.76 8.17 10.59
C MET A 47 -24.91 9.12 10.19
N LEU A 48 -25.02 9.47 8.89
CA LEU A 48 -26.11 10.27 8.33
C LEU A 48 -27.41 9.47 8.11
N GLY A 49 -27.44 8.19 8.43
CA GLY A 49 -28.60 7.32 8.25
C GLY A 49 -28.78 6.79 6.82
N LEU A 50 -27.85 7.05 5.91
CA LEU A 50 -27.92 6.65 4.49
C LEU A 50 -27.28 5.26 4.27
N LYS A 51 -27.55 4.29 5.16
CA LYS A 51 -26.95 2.95 5.14
C LYS A 51 -27.19 2.18 3.85
N ASP A 52 -28.38 2.32 3.24
CA ASP A 52 -28.75 1.59 2.03
C ASP A 52 -27.98 2.07 0.79
N PHE A 53 -27.38 3.27 0.85
CA PHE A 53 -26.55 3.81 -0.23
C PHE A 53 -25.11 3.32 -0.20
N ILE A 54 -24.64 2.82 0.93
CA ILE A 54 -23.25 2.38 1.13
C ILE A 54 -22.84 1.25 0.18
N PRO A 55 -23.61 0.16 -0.04
CA PRO A 55 -23.24 -0.90 -0.99
C PRO A 55 -23.03 -0.37 -2.41
N VAL A 56 -23.81 0.63 -2.83
CA VAL A 56 -23.65 1.31 -4.14
C VAL A 56 -22.32 2.06 -4.17
N MET A 57 -22.02 2.86 -3.13
CA MET A 57 -20.74 3.58 -3.03
C MET A 57 -19.54 2.62 -2.99
N GLN A 58 -19.66 1.50 -2.30
CA GLN A 58 -18.61 0.48 -2.24
C GLN A 58 -18.28 -0.11 -3.63
N SER A 59 -19.27 -0.22 -4.53
CA SER A 59 -19.07 -0.75 -5.88
C SER A 59 -18.37 0.23 -6.85
N PHE A 60 -18.26 1.50 -6.52
CA PHE A 60 -17.67 2.52 -7.40
C PHE A 60 -16.25 2.21 -7.84
N LYS A 61 -15.44 1.67 -6.93
CA LYS A 61 -14.03 1.33 -7.21
C LYS A 61 -13.91 0.22 -8.26
N GLU A 62 -14.71 -0.84 -8.12
CA GLU A 62 -14.73 -1.94 -9.06
C GLU A 62 -15.30 -1.50 -10.41
N ALA A 63 -16.42 -0.73 -10.40
CA ALA A 63 -17.04 -0.22 -11.61
C ALA A 63 -16.07 0.61 -12.46
N LEU A 64 -15.32 1.53 -11.85
CA LEU A 64 -14.33 2.33 -12.56
C LEU A 64 -13.17 1.49 -13.10
N VAL A 65 -12.64 0.54 -12.29
CA VAL A 65 -11.54 -0.33 -12.72
C VAL A 65 -11.96 -1.17 -13.92
N PHE A 66 -13.13 -1.82 -13.87
CA PHE A 66 -13.65 -2.59 -15.01
C PHE A 66 -13.96 -1.72 -16.22
N SER A 67 -14.55 -0.52 -16.04
CA SER A 67 -14.82 0.40 -17.14
C SER A 67 -13.54 0.79 -17.88
N VAL A 68 -12.47 1.11 -17.15
CA VAL A 68 -11.17 1.46 -17.76
C VAL A 68 -10.52 0.24 -18.39
N LEU A 69 -10.56 -0.93 -17.73
CA LEU A 69 -10.00 -2.17 -18.29
C LEU A 69 -10.68 -2.53 -19.61
N ILE A 70 -12.01 -2.52 -19.66
CA ILE A 70 -12.80 -2.80 -20.86
C ILE A 70 -12.50 -1.77 -21.95
N SER A 71 -12.46 -0.48 -21.59
CA SER A 71 -12.12 0.60 -22.54
C SER A 71 -10.73 0.42 -23.13
N ASN A 72 -9.73 0.09 -22.29
CA ASN A 72 -8.36 -0.16 -22.75
C ASN A 72 -8.28 -1.40 -23.64
N ILE A 73 -8.99 -2.50 -23.32
CA ILE A 73 -9.06 -3.70 -24.19
C ILE A 73 -9.72 -3.37 -25.54
N ALA A 74 -10.85 -2.66 -25.52
CA ALA A 74 -11.58 -2.25 -26.74
C ALA A 74 -10.74 -1.32 -27.63
N GLY A 75 -9.89 -0.49 -27.02
CA GLY A 75 -8.98 0.41 -27.74
C GLY A 75 -7.72 -0.25 -28.32
N LEU A 76 -7.48 -1.54 -28.07
CA LEU A 76 -6.31 -2.24 -28.56
C LEU A 76 -6.38 -2.44 -30.10
N LYS A 77 -5.46 -1.80 -30.83
CA LYS A 77 -5.32 -2.00 -32.28
C LYS A 77 -4.61 -3.32 -32.64
N HIS A 78 -3.79 -3.82 -31.73
CA HIS A 78 -3.02 -5.06 -31.89
C HIS A 78 -3.05 -5.87 -30.61
N ARG A 79 -2.82 -7.18 -30.70
CA ARG A 79 -2.70 -8.04 -29.52
C ARG A 79 -1.55 -7.55 -28.62
N PRO A 80 -1.77 -7.34 -27.34
CA PRO A 80 -0.73 -6.89 -26.42
C PRO A 80 0.37 -7.97 -26.35
N LYS A 81 1.61 -7.54 -26.42
CA LYS A 81 2.74 -8.43 -26.11
C LYS A 81 2.84 -8.55 -24.60
N PHE A 82 2.81 -9.78 -24.11
CA PHE A 82 2.96 -10.05 -22.69
C PHE A 82 4.44 -10.05 -22.29
N HIS A 83 4.70 -9.50 -21.12
CA HIS A 83 6.00 -9.59 -20.45
C HIS A 83 6.02 -10.84 -19.55
N TYR A 84 7.19 -11.39 -19.22
CA TYR A 84 7.26 -12.59 -18.36
C TYR A 84 6.57 -12.42 -17.00
N VAL A 85 6.51 -11.19 -16.47
CA VAL A 85 5.75 -10.87 -15.24
C VAL A 85 4.26 -11.07 -15.43
N ASP A 86 3.72 -10.73 -16.60
CA ASP A 86 2.29 -10.93 -16.89
C ASP A 86 1.94 -12.43 -16.78
N TYR A 87 2.82 -13.31 -17.29
CA TYR A 87 2.63 -14.77 -17.16
C TYR A 87 2.73 -15.26 -15.72
N LEU A 88 3.65 -14.68 -14.93
CA LEU A 88 3.75 -15.01 -13.49
C LEU A 88 2.48 -14.61 -12.72
N ILE A 89 1.95 -13.42 -13.00
CA ILE A 89 0.70 -12.92 -12.41
C ILE A 89 -0.50 -13.75 -12.87
N PHE A 90 -0.56 -14.14 -14.15
CA PHE A 90 -1.61 -15.03 -14.64
C PHE A 90 -1.53 -16.42 -14.01
N ALA A 91 -0.34 -16.99 -13.85
CA ALA A 91 -0.15 -18.28 -13.19
C ALA A 91 -0.64 -18.22 -11.73
N PHE A 92 -0.33 -17.14 -11.01
CA PHE A 92 -0.80 -16.92 -9.65
C PHE A 92 -2.34 -16.78 -9.61
N LEU A 93 -2.93 -15.98 -10.50
CA LEU A 93 -4.39 -15.82 -10.58
C LEU A 93 -5.09 -17.14 -10.91
N LEU A 94 -4.59 -17.87 -11.90
CA LEU A 94 -5.17 -19.16 -12.31
C LEU A 94 -5.13 -20.17 -11.15
N TYR A 95 -4.01 -20.20 -10.42
CA TYR A 95 -3.86 -21.04 -9.26
C TYR A 95 -4.91 -20.70 -8.18
N LEU A 96 -5.11 -19.40 -7.87
CA LEU A 96 -6.12 -18.97 -6.89
C LEU A 96 -7.57 -19.26 -7.37
N ILE A 97 -7.85 -19.15 -8.67
CA ILE A 97 -9.15 -19.49 -9.25
C ILE A 97 -9.43 -20.99 -9.07
N VAL A 98 -8.43 -21.84 -9.32
CA VAL A 98 -8.57 -23.30 -9.07
C VAL A 98 -8.90 -23.55 -7.60
N TYR A 99 -8.26 -22.87 -6.67
CA TYR A 99 -8.58 -22.97 -5.23
C TYR A 99 -9.98 -22.48 -4.87
N ALA A 100 -10.50 -21.48 -5.55
CA ALA A 100 -11.86 -21.00 -5.31
C ALA A 100 -12.92 -22.01 -5.80
N ILE A 101 -12.64 -22.72 -6.90
CA ILE A 101 -13.56 -23.72 -7.48
C ILE A 101 -13.51 -25.03 -6.68
N LEU A 102 -12.32 -25.51 -6.33
CA LEU A 102 -12.15 -26.74 -5.57
C LEU A 102 -12.67 -26.56 -4.13
N PRO A 103 -13.37 -27.56 -3.56
CA PRO A 103 -13.88 -27.50 -2.19
C PRO A 103 -12.77 -27.78 -1.17
N ILE A 104 -11.74 -26.92 -1.18
CA ILE A 104 -10.63 -26.98 -0.23
C ILE A 104 -10.99 -26.11 0.98
N GLY A 105 -10.86 -26.67 2.18
CA GLY A 105 -11.20 -26.00 3.44
C GLY A 105 -12.70 -26.05 3.77
N GLU A 106 -13.08 -25.37 4.86
CA GLU A 106 -14.44 -25.43 5.43
C GLU A 106 -15.39 -24.39 4.87
N GLN A 107 -14.85 -23.40 4.14
CA GLN A 107 -15.62 -22.26 3.62
C GLN A 107 -16.54 -22.65 2.46
N GLY A 108 -17.78 -22.16 2.51
CA GLY A 108 -18.75 -22.26 1.42
C GLY A 108 -18.27 -21.53 0.16
N PHE A 109 -18.82 -21.91 -1.00
CA PHE A 109 -18.39 -21.38 -2.30
C PHE A 109 -18.43 -19.84 -2.37
N VAL A 110 -19.49 -19.19 -1.83
CA VAL A 110 -19.62 -17.72 -1.82
C VAL A 110 -18.50 -17.08 -1.00
N ASN A 111 -18.19 -17.60 0.18
CA ASN A 111 -17.10 -17.12 1.03
C ASN A 111 -15.74 -17.27 0.33
N ARG A 112 -15.51 -18.37 -0.39
CA ARG A 112 -14.30 -18.56 -1.19
C ARG A 112 -14.19 -17.55 -2.34
N LEU A 113 -15.29 -17.15 -2.97
CA LEU A 113 -15.29 -16.10 -3.98
C LEU A 113 -15.01 -14.71 -3.38
N ILE A 114 -15.53 -14.42 -2.18
CA ILE A 114 -15.22 -13.18 -1.45
C ILE A 114 -13.72 -13.15 -1.09
N ALA A 115 -13.18 -14.27 -0.60
CA ALA A 115 -11.77 -14.39 -0.30
C ALA A 115 -10.89 -14.29 -1.56
N LEU A 116 -11.28 -14.94 -2.67
CA LEU A 116 -10.62 -14.80 -3.96
C LEU A 116 -10.56 -13.32 -4.39
N LYS A 117 -11.70 -12.62 -4.33
CA LYS A 117 -11.75 -11.18 -4.65
C LYS A 117 -10.76 -10.40 -3.77
N SER A 118 -10.77 -10.64 -2.47
CA SER A 118 -9.90 -9.92 -1.53
C SER A 118 -8.41 -10.11 -1.83
N ILE A 119 -8.00 -11.36 -2.15
CA ILE A 119 -6.58 -11.71 -2.34
C ILE A 119 -6.07 -11.47 -3.76
N SER A 120 -6.95 -11.30 -4.76
CA SER A 120 -6.55 -11.24 -6.18
C SER A 120 -7.05 -10.01 -6.95
N PHE A 121 -7.94 -9.19 -6.42
CA PHE A 121 -8.50 -8.07 -7.18
C PHE A 121 -7.44 -7.06 -7.65
N TYR A 122 -6.35 -6.92 -6.92
CA TYR A 122 -5.21 -6.11 -7.34
C TYR A 122 -4.62 -6.53 -8.69
N ILE A 123 -4.80 -7.79 -9.10
CA ILE A 123 -4.38 -8.27 -10.42
C ILE A 123 -5.19 -7.58 -11.53
N VAL A 124 -6.49 -7.37 -11.31
CA VAL A 124 -7.33 -6.62 -12.24
C VAL A 124 -6.85 -5.17 -12.35
N VAL A 125 -6.50 -4.56 -11.21
CA VAL A 125 -5.93 -3.21 -11.16
C VAL A 125 -4.57 -3.16 -11.87
N TYR A 126 -3.73 -4.17 -11.70
CA TYR A 126 -2.47 -4.31 -12.44
C TYR A 126 -2.71 -4.31 -13.96
N PHE A 127 -3.63 -5.15 -14.47
CA PHE A 127 -3.93 -5.19 -15.89
C PHE A 127 -4.59 -3.91 -16.39
N THR A 128 -5.35 -3.21 -15.57
CA THR A 128 -5.85 -1.87 -15.89
C THR A 128 -4.71 -0.90 -16.18
N GLY A 129 -3.67 -0.87 -15.33
CA GLY A 129 -2.46 -0.07 -15.56
C GLY A 129 -1.58 -0.63 -16.70
N ARG A 130 -1.51 -1.96 -16.85
CA ARG A 130 -0.69 -2.65 -17.86
C ARG A 130 -1.14 -2.41 -19.30
N LEU A 131 -2.44 -2.30 -19.51
CA LEU A 131 -3.04 -2.05 -20.82
C LEU A 131 -3.21 -0.56 -21.11
N PHE A 132 -2.75 0.30 -20.21
CA PHE A 132 -2.80 1.74 -20.39
C PHE A 132 -1.77 2.20 -21.42
N ASP A 133 -2.12 3.19 -22.27
CA ASP A 133 -1.13 3.84 -23.13
C ASP A 133 -0.33 4.89 -22.33
N PRO A 134 0.97 4.65 -22.05
CA PRO A 134 1.77 5.60 -21.29
C PRO A 134 1.93 6.97 -21.93
N LYS A 135 1.67 7.08 -23.25
CA LYS A 135 1.79 8.36 -23.97
C LYS A 135 0.67 9.32 -23.59
N THR A 136 -0.53 8.80 -23.28
CA THR A 136 -1.73 9.60 -22.98
C THR A 136 -1.77 10.13 -21.55
N ILE A 137 -0.93 9.58 -20.64
CA ILE A 137 -0.96 9.95 -19.23
C ILE A 137 -0.07 11.16 -18.90
N TYR A 138 -0.64 12.15 -18.24
CA TYR A 138 0.05 13.31 -17.68
C TYR A 138 0.51 13.00 -16.25
N ILE A 139 1.54 12.15 -16.09
CA ILE A 139 1.98 11.62 -14.79
C ILE A 139 2.30 12.72 -13.77
N ASN A 140 2.91 13.82 -14.20
CA ASN A 140 3.23 14.94 -13.30
C ASN A 140 1.97 15.55 -12.66
N LYS A 141 0.83 15.60 -13.39
CA LYS A 141 -0.44 16.10 -12.87
C LYS A 141 -0.92 15.22 -11.71
N TYR A 142 -0.94 13.91 -11.90
CA TYR A 142 -1.43 12.96 -10.90
C TYR A 142 -0.48 12.84 -9.71
N PHE A 143 0.82 12.90 -9.95
CA PHE A 143 1.80 12.96 -8.87
C PHE A 143 1.66 14.24 -8.03
N ASN A 144 1.39 15.38 -8.65
CA ASN A 144 1.07 16.60 -7.92
C ASN A 144 -0.24 16.49 -7.10
N TYR A 145 -1.23 15.71 -7.56
CA TYR A 145 -2.42 15.44 -6.74
C TYR A 145 -2.08 14.62 -5.49
N ILE A 146 -1.15 13.65 -5.58
CA ILE A 146 -0.66 12.92 -4.40
C ILE A 146 0.11 13.87 -3.46
N ILE A 147 0.90 14.80 -3.99
CA ILE A 147 1.56 15.84 -3.20
C ILE A 147 0.54 16.69 -2.42
N LEU A 148 -0.51 17.15 -3.09
CA LEU A 148 -1.59 17.91 -2.44
C LEU A 148 -2.34 17.08 -1.40
N LEU A 149 -2.64 15.82 -1.71
CA LEU A 149 -3.25 14.89 -0.77
C LEU A 149 -2.39 14.74 0.48
N THR A 150 -1.07 14.60 0.34
CA THR A 150 -0.13 14.47 1.46
C THR A 150 -0.16 15.69 2.38
N ILE A 151 -0.21 16.89 1.80
CA ILE A 151 -0.33 18.14 2.57
C ILE A 151 -1.69 18.19 3.30
N ALA A 152 -2.78 17.84 2.61
CA ALA A 152 -4.11 17.79 3.22
C ALA A 152 -4.19 16.75 4.35
N THR A 153 -3.55 15.58 4.16
CA THR A 153 -3.43 14.54 5.19
C THR A 153 -2.77 15.08 6.45
N ALA A 154 -1.64 15.77 6.31
CA ALA A 154 -0.92 16.33 7.45
C ALA A 154 -1.72 17.47 8.12
N ALA A 155 -2.48 18.27 7.37
CA ALA A 155 -3.33 19.29 7.94
C ALA A 155 -4.44 18.70 8.84
N VAL A 156 -5.11 17.64 8.37
CA VAL A 156 -6.11 16.91 9.18
C VAL A 156 -5.45 16.23 10.37
N LEU A 157 -4.29 15.61 10.19
CA LEU A 157 -3.50 15.01 11.26
C LEU A 157 -3.17 16.01 12.37
N LEU A 158 -2.75 17.23 12.02
CA LEU A 158 -2.46 18.25 13.03
C LEU A 158 -3.71 18.66 13.83
N ILE A 159 -4.88 18.64 13.21
CA ILE A 159 -6.15 18.86 13.91
C ILE A 159 -6.44 17.72 14.90
N GLU A 160 -6.26 16.45 14.49
CA GLU A 160 -6.41 15.29 15.37
C GLU A 160 -5.47 15.34 16.57
N VAL A 161 -4.19 15.69 16.32
CA VAL A 161 -3.17 15.81 17.37
C VAL A 161 -3.51 16.94 18.33
N ALA A 162 -3.97 18.09 17.84
CA ALA A 162 -4.39 19.22 18.68
C ALA A 162 -5.65 18.89 19.49
N ALA A 163 -6.59 18.13 18.92
CA ALA A 163 -7.81 17.67 19.59
C ALA A 163 -7.57 16.46 20.49
N GLN A 164 -6.39 15.83 20.44
CA GLN A 164 -6.06 14.57 21.14
C GLN A 164 -7.09 13.46 20.86
N SER A 165 -7.69 13.46 19.66
CA SER A 165 -8.76 12.54 19.30
C SER A 165 -8.69 12.17 17.82
N PRO A 166 -8.70 10.87 17.46
CA PRO A 166 -8.74 10.42 16.07
C PRO A 166 -10.02 10.86 15.36
N LEU A 167 -9.90 11.22 14.08
CA LEU A 167 -11.03 11.60 13.22
C LEU A 167 -12.10 10.49 13.15
N GLN A 168 -11.67 9.24 13.16
CA GLN A 168 -12.53 8.06 13.06
C GLN A 168 -13.51 7.96 14.25
N PHE A 169 -13.11 8.42 15.42
CA PHE A 169 -13.99 8.49 16.58
C PHE A 169 -15.22 9.38 16.33
N HIS A 170 -15.04 10.47 15.55
CA HIS A 170 -16.11 11.41 15.22
C HIS A 170 -16.84 11.08 13.91
N SER A 171 -16.41 10.06 13.16
CA SER A 171 -16.96 9.72 11.84
C SER A 171 -18.04 8.63 11.86
N GLY A 172 -18.36 8.07 13.02
CA GLY A 172 -19.25 6.91 13.11
C GLY A 172 -18.59 5.61 12.67
N TYR A 173 -17.24 5.55 12.69
CA TYR A 173 -16.47 4.40 12.21
C TYR A 173 -16.80 3.12 12.97
N PHE A 174 -17.02 3.20 14.28
CA PHE A 174 -17.36 2.05 15.09
C PHE A 174 -18.70 1.43 14.64
N ASP A 175 -19.78 2.22 14.62
CA ASP A 175 -21.12 1.73 14.25
C ASP A 175 -21.14 1.15 12.82
N TYR A 176 -20.43 1.81 11.89
CA TYR A 176 -20.24 1.32 10.53
C TYR A 176 -19.51 -0.03 10.50
N SER A 177 -18.42 -0.18 11.27
CA SER A 177 -17.60 -1.39 11.31
C SER A 177 -18.34 -2.54 11.96
N TYR A 178 -19.08 -2.28 13.01
CA TYR A 178 -19.94 -3.27 13.66
C TYR A 178 -21.05 -3.74 12.73
N TYR A 179 -21.75 -2.81 12.07
CA TYR A 179 -22.90 -3.14 11.21
C TYR A 179 -22.51 -3.93 9.96
N PHE A 180 -21.41 -3.56 9.27
CA PHE A 180 -21.04 -4.18 8.00
C PHE A 180 -20.05 -5.33 8.12
N PHE A 181 -19.25 -5.38 9.18
CA PHE A 181 -18.14 -6.35 9.30
C PHE A 181 -18.19 -7.16 10.60
N ASN A 182 -19.20 -6.94 11.45
CA ASN A 182 -19.36 -7.59 12.75
C ASN A 182 -18.09 -7.45 13.63
N LEU A 183 -17.45 -6.28 13.56
CA LEU A 183 -16.24 -5.98 14.32
C LEU A 183 -16.63 -5.29 15.62
N ASP A 184 -16.36 -5.94 16.75
CA ASP A 184 -16.64 -5.41 18.06
C ASP A 184 -15.77 -4.19 18.40
N SER A 185 -16.34 -3.28 19.21
CA SER A 185 -15.61 -2.17 19.79
C SER A 185 -14.51 -2.67 20.72
N SER A 186 -13.31 -2.22 20.51
CA SER A 186 -12.16 -2.53 21.37
C SER A 186 -11.14 -1.40 21.33
N GLY A 187 -10.24 -1.39 22.32
CA GLY A 187 -9.22 -0.34 22.46
C GLY A 187 -9.79 1.02 22.85
N ASP A 188 -8.92 2.02 22.86
CA ASP A 188 -9.31 3.39 23.17
C ASP A 188 -10.24 3.94 22.09
N TYR A 189 -11.23 4.73 22.49
CA TYR A 189 -12.25 5.30 21.59
C TYR A 189 -13.15 4.27 20.88
N GLY A 190 -13.06 2.96 21.20
CA GLY A 190 -13.79 1.92 20.48
C GLY A 190 -13.33 1.67 19.04
N LEU A 191 -12.14 2.15 18.68
CA LEU A 191 -11.61 2.14 17.32
C LEU A 191 -10.71 0.94 17.00
N GLN A 192 -10.71 -0.10 17.83
CA GLN A 192 -9.81 -1.25 17.79
C GLN A 192 -8.37 -0.94 18.26
N VAL A 193 -7.61 -1.98 18.53
CA VAL A 193 -6.24 -1.91 19.05
C VAL A 193 -5.29 -1.16 18.08
N ALA A 194 -5.62 -1.08 16.79
CA ALA A 194 -4.79 -0.40 15.79
C ALA A 194 -4.58 1.10 16.06
N PHE A 195 -5.49 1.75 16.82
CA PHE A 195 -5.43 3.18 17.15
C PHE A 195 -4.71 3.49 18.46
N THR A 196 -4.29 2.48 19.19
CA THR A 196 -3.51 2.64 20.43
C THR A 196 -2.20 1.89 20.29
N SER A 197 -1.09 2.49 20.69
CA SER A 197 0.18 1.77 20.79
C SER A 197 0.21 0.95 22.07
N ASP A 198 1.04 -0.08 22.12
CA ASP A 198 1.23 -0.89 23.33
C ASP A 198 1.71 -0.07 24.55
N SER A 199 2.33 1.09 24.28
CA SER A 199 2.76 2.06 25.29
C SER A 199 1.65 3.04 25.70
N GLY A 200 0.41 2.86 25.24
CA GLY A 200 -0.74 3.70 25.57
C GLY A 200 -0.81 5.02 24.78
N TYR A 201 0.05 5.24 23.78
CA TYR A 201 -0.03 6.45 22.95
C TYR A 201 -1.09 6.30 21.87
N THR A 202 -1.91 7.32 21.68
CA THR A 202 -2.88 7.40 20.58
C THR A 202 -2.16 7.50 19.24
N ARG A 203 -2.56 6.67 18.27
CA ARG A 203 -2.14 6.70 16.87
C ARG A 203 -3.16 7.45 16.05
N PHE A 204 -2.69 8.25 15.10
CA PHE A 204 -3.57 9.07 14.27
C PHE A 204 -3.56 8.60 12.83
N ALA A 205 -4.72 8.60 12.21
CA ALA A 205 -4.93 8.08 10.86
C ALA A 205 -5.30 9.15 9.83
N SER A 206 -5.47 10.40 10.26
CA SER A 206 -6.05 11.42 9.41
C SER A 206 -7.39 10.91 8.84
N PHE A 207 -7.66 11.05 7.57
CA PHE A 207 -8.89 10.53 6.95
C PHE A 207 -8.75 9.11 6.38
N PHE A 208 -7.66 8.40 6.62
CA PHE A 208 -7.50 6.99 6.24
C PHE A 208 -8.23 6.06 7.22
N THR A 209 -8.40 4.80 6.81
CA THR A 209 -9.11 3.80 7.61
C THR A 209 -8.44 3.52 8.97
N SER A 210 -7.11 3.55 8.99
CA SER A 210 -6.31 3.22 10.16
C SER A 210 -4.94 3.90 10.12
N PRO A 211 -4.24 4.00 11.27
CA PRO A 211 -2.87 4.50 11.30
C PRO A 211 -1.90 3.73 10.40
N LEU A 212 -2.11 2.42 10.19
CA LEU A 212 -1.31 1.60 9.29
C LEU A 212 -1.51 1.98 7.82
N GLU A 213 -2.76 2.22 7.40
CA GLU A 213 -3.04 2.68 6.05
C GLU A 213 -2.48 4.09 5.81
N HIS A 214 -2.62 4.99 6.79
CA HIS A 214 -2.02 6.33 6.76
C HIS A 214 -0.49 6.26 6.58
N ALA A 215 0.17 5.42 7.37
CA ALA A 215 1.61 5.19 7.25
C ALA A 215 2.00 4.65 5.86
N GLY A 216 1.25 3.66 5.34
CA GLY A 216 1.45 3.13 3.98
C GLY A 216 1.24 4.18 2.89
N ALA A 217 0.22 5.05 3.03
CA ALA A 217 -0.02 6.18 2.13
C ALA A 217 1.15 7.18 2.16
N THR A 218 1.76 7.37 3.33
CA THR A 218 2.95 8.21 3.49
C THR A 218 4.16 7.63 2.77
N LEU A 219 4.33 6.31 2.74
CA LEU A 219 5.38 5.66 1.93
C LEU A 219 5.15 5.87 0.43
N ILE A 220 3.91 5.81 -0.06
CA ILE A 220 3.58 6.17 -1.45
C ILE A 220 3.93 7.63 -1.71
N ALA A 221 3.57 8.54 -0.81
CA ALA A 221 3.87 9.97 -0.93
C ALA A 221 5.39 10.21 -1.03
N LEU A 222 6.19 9.59 -0.17
CA LEU A 222 7.66 9.68 -0.20
C LEU A 222 8.22 9.16 -1.54
N ALA A 223 7.71 8.02 -2.05
CA ALA A 223 8.11 7.48 -3.35
C ALA A 223 7.78 8.43 -4.51
N VAL A 224 6.59 9.05 -4.47
CA VAL A 224 6.16 10.04 -5.47
C VAL A 224 7.01 11.31 -5.39
N ILE A 225 7.31 11.83 -4.19
CA ILE A 225 8.21 12.97 -4.00
C ILE A 225 9.58 12.66 -4.61
N ALA A 226 10.14 11.50 -4.30
CA ALA A 226 11.42 11.07 -4.86
C ALA A 226 11.38 10.96 -6.39
N GLY A 227 10.34 10.33 -6.96
CA GLY A 227 10.17 10.17 -8.39
C GLY A 227 9.94 11.51 -9.12
N LEU A 228 9.09 12.38 -8.56
CA LEU A 228 8.71 13.65 -9.20
C LEU A 228 9.86 14.66 -9.24
N TYR A 229 10.60 14.77 -8.14
CA TYR A 229 11.63 15.80 -7.95
C TYR A 229 13.06 15.34 -8.25
N THR A 230 13.26 14.09 -8.67
CA THR A 230 14.56 13.61 -9.15
C THR A 230 14.68 13.77 -10.66
N THR A 231 15.70 14.52 -11.11
CA THR A 231 16.01 14.71 -12.53
C THR A 231 16.69 13.47 -13.13
N ASP A 232 16.79 13.44 -14.45
CA ASP A 232 17.47 12.34 -15.17
C ASP A 232 18.97 12.24 -14.77
N ASP A 233 19.59 13.35 -14.35
CA ASP A 233 20.97 13.40 -13.84
C ASP A 233 21.08 13.04 -12.34
N ASN A 234 20.07 12.45 -11.75
CA ASN A 234 20.02 12.16 -10.31
C ASN A 234 20.09 13.39 -9.39
N LYS A 235 19.82 14.60 -9.87
CA LYS A 235 19.73 15.78 -9.00
C LYS A 235 18.33 15.85 -8.39
N PHE A 236 18.25 16.21 -7.12
CA PHE A 236 16.98 16.40 -6.41
C PHE A 236 16.63 17.88 -6.42
N ASN A 237 15.67 18.27 -7.24
CA ASN A 237 15.23 19.65 -7.42
C ASN A 237 13.79 19.78 -6.90
N ILE A 238 13.67 20.04 -5.61
CA ILE A 238 12.39 20.19 -4.94
C ILE A 238 11.97 21.67 -4.90
N ASN A 239 10.70 21.94 -5.15
CA ASN A 239 10.10 23.27 -5.02
C ASN A 239 9.44 23.43 -3.64
N GLY A 240 8.92 24.64 -3.33
CA GLY A 240 8.31 24.95 -2.04
C GLY A 240 7.14 24.01 -1.67
N ILE A 241 6.28 23.66 -2.63
CA ILE A 241 5.15 22.71 -2.40
C ILE A 241 5.69 21.31 -2.10
N GLY A 242 6.69 20.87 -2.85
CA GLY A 242 7.35 19.60 -2.59
C GLY A 242 8.03 19.54 -1.21
N THR A 243 8.70 20.62 -0.80
CA THR A 243 9.31 20.74 0.53
C THR A 243 8.25 20.66 1.63
N LEU A 244 7.12 21.36 1.45
CA LEU A 244 5.99 21.27 2.36
C LEU A 244 5.43 19.83 2.44
N ALA A 245 5.27 19.16 1.29
CA ALA A 245 4.82 17.77 1.25
C ALA A 245 5.83 16.80 1.89
N LEU A 246 7.13 17.03 1.73
CA LEU A 246 8.15 16.23 2.42
C LEU A 246 8.05 16.41 3.94
N GLY A 247 7.92 17.65 4.44
CA GLY A 247 7.67 17.93 5.86
C GLY A 247 6.37 17.27 6.36
N ALA A 248 5.29 17.37 5.56
CA ALA A 248 4.01 16.73 5.83
C ALA A 248 4.16 15.19 5.94
N SER A 249 4.97 14.57 5.07
CA SER A 249 5.22 13.13 5.11
C SER A 249 6.02 12.69 6.35
N VAL A 250 6.96 13.53 6.81
CA VAL A 250 7.70 13.29 8.08
C VAL A 250 6.75 13.34 9.27
N LEU A 251 5.89 14.36 9.35
CA LEU A 251 4.88 14.44 10.42
C LEU A 251 3.93 13.23 10.40
N SER A 252 3.43 12.88 9.21
CA SER A 252 2.52 11.75 9.03
C SER A 252 3.11 10.42 9.49
N ILE A 253 4.35 10.11 9.12
CA ILE A 253 4.96 8.83 9.52
C ILE A 253 5.26 8.77 11.02
N LEU A 254 5.61 9.91 11.64
CA LEU A 254 5.89 9.98 13.07
C LEU A 254 4.61 9.78 13.90
N PHE A 255 3.52 10.49 13.58
CA PHE A 255 2.27 10.41 14.33
C PHE A 255 1.43 9.16 14.05
N ALA A 256 1.70 8.45 12.96
CA ALA A 256 1.14 7.12 12.74
C ALA A 256 1.66 6.09 13.74
N LEU A 257 2.79 6.35 14.42
CA LEU A 257 3.43 5.52 15.45
C LEU A 257 3.49 4.04 15.07
N SER A 258 3.74 3.74 13.80
CA SER A 258 3.85 2.38 13.28
C SER A 258 5.30 2.04 12.97
N ARG A 259 5.86 1.08 13.74
CA ARG A 259 7.31 0.75 13.70
C ARG A 259 7.77 0.27 12.32
N ALA A 260 7.05 -0.66 11.71
CA ALA A 260 7.47 -1.23 10.42
C ALA A 260 7.40 -0.21 9.27
N PRO A 261 6.34 0.58 9.06
CA PRO A 261 6.34 1.68 8.09
C PRO A 261 7.37 2.77 8.40
N LEU A 262 7.63 3.09 9.67
CA LEU A 262 8.67 4.05 10.05
C LEU A 262 10.06 3.56 9.63
N ALA A 263 10.39 2.30 9.90
CA ALA A 263 11.62 1.68 9.42
C ALA A 263 11.69 1.67 7.89
N SER A 264 10.60 1.31 7.21
CA SER A 264 10.47 1.36 5.75
C SER A 264 10.74 2.76 5.19
N TYR A 265 10.25 3.81 5.84
CA TYR A 265 10.44 5.21 5.44
C TYR A 265 11.95 5.56 5.40
N PHE A 266 12.68 5.24 6.45
CA PHE A 266 14.13 5.49 6.50
C PHE A 266 14.91 4.59 5.51
N ILE A 267 14.52 3.34 5.37
CA ILE A 267 15.13 2.43 4.38
C ILE A 267 14.90 2.95 2.95
N MET A 268 13.72 3.45 2.63
CA MET A 268 13.45 4.07 1.33
C MET A 268 14.37 5.27 1.07
N ILE A 269 14.58 6.15 2.07
CA ILE A 269 15.51 7.29 1.95
C ILE A 269 16.94 6.80 1.72
N TYR A 270 17.38 5.79 2.47
CA TYR A 270 18.73 5.23 2.33
C TYR A 270 18.95 4.58 0.95
N ILE A 271 18.00 3.74 0.50
CA ILE A 271 18.05 3.10 -0.82
C ILE A 271 17.99 4.15 -1.94
N TYR A 272 17.14 5.17 -1.80
CA TYR A 272 17.11 6.31 -2.72
C TYR A 272 18.48 7.01 -2.79
N ALA A 273 19.11 7.25 -1.65
CA ALA A 273 20.44 7.88 -1.59
C ALA A 273 21.53 7.01 -2.26
N LEU A 274 21.46 5.69 -2.09
CA LEU A 274 22.39 4.75 -2.76
C LEU A 274 22.24 4.83 -4.28
N ILE A 275 21.01 4.79 -4.81
CA ILE A 275 20.74 4.79 -6.26
C ILE A 275 21.12 6.14 -6.88
N THR A 276 20.82 7.25 -6.19
CA THR A 276 21.12 8.60 -6.66
C THR A 276 22.54 9.06 -6.31
N LYS A 277 23.34 8.18 -5.64
CA LYS A 277 24.73 8.42 -5.23
C LYS A 277 24.90 9.66 -4.32
N ARG A 278 23.97 9.87 -3.36
CA ARG A 278 23.97 10.98 -2.40
C ARG A 278 24.90 10.69 -1.22
N LYS A 279 26.20 10.93 -1.41
CA LYS A 279 27.25 10.59 -0.42
C LYS A 279 26.97 11.13 0.98
N LEU A 280 26.46 12.37 1.11
CA LEU A 280 26.15 12.98 2.40
C LEU A 280 25.09 12.16 3.15
N ILE A 281 23.95 11.88 2.49
CA ILE A 281 22.85 11.11 3.10
C ILE A 281 23.32 9.70 3.47
N ILE A 282 24.05 9.02 2.56
CA ILE A 282 24.60 7.69 2.81
C ILE A 282 25.49 7.71 4.06
N LYS A 283 26.43 8.67 4.15
CA LYS A 283 27.33 8.81 5.30
C LYS A 283 26.58 9.09 6.60
N THR A 284 25.56 9.97 6.55
CA THR A 284 24.73 10.29 7.72
C THR A 284 24.02 9.01 8.23
N PHE A 285 23.40 8.23 7.33
CA PHE A 285 22.77 6.96 7.72
C PHE A 285 23.77 5.94 8.27
N GLN A 286 24.95 5.80 7.66
CA GLN A 286 25.99 4.89 8.16
C GLN A 286 26.45 5.28 9.56
N ILE A 287 26.64 6.58 9.81
CA ILE A 287 26.99 7.09 11.16
C ILE A 287 25.83 6.82 12.13
N ALA A 288 24.59 7.13 11.74
CA ALA A 288 23.42 6.91 12.58
C ALA A 288 23.23 5.42 12.94
N PHE A 289 23.39 4.51 11.97
CA PHE A 289 23.37 3.06 12.23
C PHE A 289 24.52 2.59 13.11
N GLY A 290 25.73 3.14 12.91
CA GLY A 290 26.88 2.86 13.79
C GLY A 290 26.63 3.29 15.22
N LEU A 291 26.13 4.51 15.42
CA LEU A 291 25.76 5.03 16.76
C LEU A 291 24.64 4.21 17.41
N ALA A 292 23.60 3.85 16.61
CA ALA A 292 22.51 3.00 17.09
C ALA A 292 23.03 1.61 17.52
N ALA A 293 23.93 1.01 16.74
CA ALA A 293 24.54 -0.28 17.10
C ALA A 293 25.37 -0.18 18.39
N VAL A 294 26.18 0.87 18.53
CA VAL A 294 26.95 1.12 19.76
C VAL A 294 25.99 1.32 20.96
N TYR A 295 24.90 2.08 20.75
CA TYR A 295 23.92 2.29 21.81
C TYR A 295 23.20 0.99 22.21
N VAL A 296 22.82 0.14 21.25
CA VAL A 296 22.24 -1.18 21.53
C VAL A 296 23.23 -2.05 22.32
N VAL A 297 24.50 -2.09 21.91
CA VAL A 297 25.53 -2.84 22.67
C VAL A 297 25.68 -2.29 24.09
N TYR A 298 25.69 -0.96 24.24
CA TYR A 298 25.72 -0.32 25.57
C TYR A 298 24.53 -0.72 26.44
N LEU A 299 23.31 -0.78 25.86
CA LEU A 299 22.11 -1.22 26.58
C LEU A 299 22.20 -2.70 27.01
N PHE A 300 22.72 -3.58 26.14
CA PHE A 300 22.96 -4.99 26.51
C PHE A 300 23.98 -5.16 27.64
N LEU A 301 24.98 -4.30 27.68
CA LEU A 301 26.00 -4.35 28.78
C LEU A 301 25.44 -3.81 30.10
N GLN A 302 24.38 -3.02 30.08
CA GLN A 302 23.72 -2.46 31.25
C GLN A 302 22.46 -3.23 31.69
N PHE A 303 22.24 -4.42 31.18
CA PHE A 303 21.01 -5.20 31.36
C PHE A 303 20.57 -5.43 32.81
N GLU A 304 21.48 -5.32 33.80
CA GLU A 304 21.18 -5.49 35.23
C GLU A 304 20.62 -4.25 35.94
N ASN A 305 20.61 -3.07 35.31
CA ASN A 305 20.23 -1.81 35.96
C ASN A 305 18.99 -1.15 35.35
N ASN A 306 17.87 -1.30 36.01
CA ASN A 306 16.60 -0.53 35.88
C ASN A 306 16.29 0.08 34.51
N HIS A 307 15.38 -0.53 33.79
CA HIS A 307 14.92 -0.04 32.49
C HIS A 307 13.54 0.60 32.62
N SER A 308 13.44 1.93 32.47
CA SER A 308 12.19 2.67 32.35
C SER A 308 12.17 3.52 31.08
N GLY A 309 10.97 3.75 30.52
CA GLY A 309 10.77 4.63 29.38
C GLY A 309 11.17 4.07 28.01
N ILE A 310 11.73 4.90 27.12
CA ILE A 310 12.08 4.55 25.72
C ILE A 310 13.07 3.37 25.63
N VAL A 311 13.96 3.24 26.61
CA VAL A 311 14.97 2.17 26.68
C VAL A 311 14.29 0.80 26.80
N SER A 312 13.30 0.67 27.67
CA SER A 312 12.54 -0.59 27.82
C SER A 312 11.79 -0.95 26.52
N VAL A 313 11.22 0.04 25.82
CA VAL A 313 10.56 -0.20 24.53
C VAL A 313 11.54 -0.72 23.48
N ILE A 314 12.75 -0.17 23.40
CA ILE A 314 13.78 -0.63 22.46
C ILE A 314 14.23 -2.05 22.79
N LEU A 315 14.54 -2.32 24.05
CA LEU A 315 14.99 -3.66 24.49
C LEU A 315 13.88 -4.69 24.30
N ASN A 316 12.66 -4.40 24.76
CA ASN A 316 11.52 -5.29 24.62
C ASN A 316 11.14 -5.54 23.13
N THR A 317 11.44 -4.60 22.24
CA THR A 317 11.26 -4.80 20.79
C THR A 317 12.34 -5.71 20.22
N ILE A 318 13.58 -5.62 20.72
CA ILE A 318 14.73 -6.43 20.24
C ILE A 318 14.65 -7.87 20.76
N ASP A 319 14.28 -8.07 22.01
CA ASP A 319 14.13 -9.39 22.63
C ASP A 319 12.74 -10.01 22.43
N PHE A 320 11.87 -9.34 21.67
CA PHE A 320 10.48 -9.75 21.39
C PHE A 320 9.61 -9.92 22.65
N SER A 321 9.91 -9.23 23.76
CA SER A 321 9.09 -9.26 24.97
C SER A 321 7.96 -8.22 24.97
N ASP A 322 7.96 -7.28 24.04
CA ASP A 322 6.92 -6.30 23.84
C ASP A 322 5.64 -6.96 23.28
N PRO A 323 4.44 -6.62 23.83
CA PRO A 323 3.18 -7.29 23.48
C PRO A 323 2.87 -7.35 21.96
N SER A 324 3.16 -6.28 21.22
CA SER A 324 2.97 -6.26 19.77
C SER A 324 3.95 -7.18 19.05
N SER A 325 5.23 -7.18 19.44
CA SER A 325 6.24 -8.08 18.86
C SER A 325 5.91 -9.54 19.16
N VAL A 326 5.46 -9.85 20.38
CA VAL A 326 4.98 -11.18 20.78
C VAL A 326 3.74 -11.56 19.93
N GLY A 327 2.79 -10.64 19.76
CA GLY A 327 1.60 -10.86 18.93
C GLY A 327 1.96 -11.23 17.49
N HIS A 328 2.86 -10.47 16.85
CA HIS A 328 3.36 -10.80 15.52
C HIS A 328 4.06 -12.16 15.47
N LEU A 329 4.92 -12.46 16.46
CA LEU A 329 5.64 -13.72 16.51
C LEU A 329 4.67 -14.92 16.65
N ILE A 330 3.66 -14.82 17.51
CA ILE A 330 2.62 -15.84 17.68
C ILE A 330 1.87 -16.05 16.36
N GLN A 331 1.44 -14.96 15.71
CA GLN A 331 0.73 -15.02 14.42
C GLN A 331 1.60 -15.64 13.32
N TRP A 332 2.88 -15.28 13.26
CA TRP A 332 3.81 -15.84 12.27
C TRP A 332 4.08 -17.33 12.52
N THR A 333 4.35 -17.70 13.77
CA THR A 333 4.61 -19.12 14.12
C THR A 333 3.38 -19.99 13.89
N ALA A 334 2.18 -19.53 14.25
CA ALA A 334 0.94 -20.22 13.97
C ALA A 334 0.71 -20.38 12.45
N GLY A 335 0.91 -19.32 11.67
CA GLY A 335 0.76 -19.37 10.22
C GLY A 335 1.80 -20.27 9.54
N ILE A 336 3.07 -20.20 9.95
CA ILE A 336 4.13 -21.07 9.42
C ILE A 336 3.86 -22.53 9.79
N ALA A 337 3.44 -22.81 11.03
CA ALA A 337 3.07 -24.17 11.45
C ALA A 337 1.91 -24.71 10.61
N ALA A 338 0.89 -23.89 10.35
CA ALA A 338 -0.22 -24.25 9.48
C ALA A 338 0.24 -24.57 8.05
N ILE A 339 1.16 -23.79 7.47
CA ILE A 339 1.72 -24.05 6.12
C ILE A 339 2.53 -25.35 6.10
N ILE A 340 3.29 -25.65 7.15
CA ILE A 340 4.07 -26.90 7.25
C ILE A 340 3.14 -28.12 7.36
N GLN A 341 2.09 -28.03 8.19
CA GLN A 341 1.12 -29.11 8.37
C GLN A 341 0.21 -29.28 7.15
N HIS A 342 -0.12 -28.18 6.48
CA HIS A 342 -0.98 -28.14 5.28
C HIS A 342 -0.28 -27.44 4.12
N PRO A 343 0.69 -28.09 3.43
CA PRO A 343 1.49 -27.46 2.37
C PRO A 343 0.67 -26.95 1.18
N PHE A 344 -0.53 -27.50 0.98
CA PHE A 344 -1.50 -27.05 -0.01
C PHE A 344 -2.49 -26.00 0.53
N GLY A 345 -2.30 -25.52 1.78
CA GLY A 345 -3.17 -24.54 2.42
C GLY A 345 -4.45 -25.10 3.03
N LEU A 346 -5.10 -24.27 3.84
CA LEU A 346 -6.35 -24.58 4.54
C LEU A 346 -7.60 -24.18 3.74
N GLY A 347 -7.44 -23.58 2.57
CA GLY A 347 -8.52 -23.06 1.74
C GLY A 347 -8.70 -21.55 1.83
N LEU A 348 -9.30 -20.95 0.79
CA LEU A 348 -9.54 -19.52 0.74
C LEU A 348 -10.50 -19.07 1.83
N GLY A 349 -10.15 -17.99 2.54
CA GLY A 349 -10.92 -17.46 3.67
C GLY A 349 -10.50 -17.99 5.04
N SER A 350 -9.46 -18.84 5.14
CA SER A 350 -8.95 -19.39 6.41
C SER A 350 -7.97 -18.48 7.14
N SER A 351 -7.57 -17.36 6.57
CA SER A 351 -6.58 -16.44 7.15
C SER A 351 -6.81 -15.00 6.71
N GLY A 352 -6.13 -14.07 7.38
CA GLY A 352 -6.19 -12.66 7.09
C GLY A 352 -7.52 -12.01 7.49
N ARG A 353 -7.79 -10.83 6.96
CA ARG A 353 -8.97 -10.03 7.30
C ARG A 353 -10.29 -10.75 6.98
N VAL A 354 -10.34 -11.46 5.86
CA VAL A 354 -11.53 -12.23 5.47
C VAL A 354 -11.74 -13.39 6.44
N GLY A 355 -10.69 -14.12 6.80
CA GLY A 355 -10.77 -15.19 7.80
C GLY A 355 -11.26 -14.67 9.15
N ALA A 356 -10.77 -13.52 9.60
CA ALA A 356 -11.22 -12.88 10.83
C ALA A 356 -12.72 -12.55 10.82
N THR A 357 -13.28 -12.08 9.69
CA THR A 357 -14.72 -11.80 9.56
C THR A 357 -15.59 -13.08 9.53
N LEU A 358 -14.97 -14.23 9.24
CA LEU A 358 -15.64 -15.54 9.20
C LEU A 358 -15.41 -16.34 10.50
N ASN A 359 -14.82 -15.74 11.55
CA ASN A 359 -14.40 -16.37 12.80
C ASN A 359 -13.38 -17.50 12.62
N GLU A 360 -12.64 -17.49 11.51
CA GLU A 360 -11.59 -18.45 11.18
C GLU A 360 -10.32 -17.68 10.82
N GLY A 361 -9.43 -17.43 11.77
CA GLY A 361 -8.25 -16.64 11.51
C GLY A 361 -6.97 -17.33 12.01
N VAL A 362 -6.19 -17.96 11.13
CA VAL A 362 -4.86 -18.48 11.44
C VAL A 362 -3.81 -17.57 10.80
N GLY A 363 -2.89 -17.00 11.59
CA GLY A 363 -1.72 -16.29 11.08
C GLY A 363 -1.99 -15.00 10.30
N GLY A 364 -2.79 -14.10 10.85
CA GLY A 364 -3.45 -12.99 10.14
C GLY A 364 -2.65 -11.72 9.84
N GLU A 365 -1.36 -11.59 10.16
CA GLU A 365 -0.67 -10.28 10.10
C GLU A 365 0.42 -10.16 9.03
N ASN A 366 0.85 -11.23 8.42
CA ASN A 366 1.87 -11.21 7.36
C ASN A 366 1.22 -11.59 6.03
N GLN A 367 1.24 -10.68 5.05
CA GLN A 367 0.61 -10.88 3.74
C GLN A 367 1.04 -12.19 3.05
N PHE A 368 2.31 -12.55 3.12
CA PHE A 368 2.81 -13.78 2.48
C PHE A 368 2.37 -15.02 3.23
N ILE A 369 2.38 -14.97 4.57
CA ILE A 369 1.89 -16.07 5.42
C ILE A 369 0.39 -16.25 5.20
N ILE A 370 -0.39 -15.17 5.15
CA ILE A 370 -1.83 -15.20 4.85
C ILE A 370 -2.08 -15.94 3.53
N ILE A 371 -1.34 -15.62 2.48
CA ILE A 371 -1.45 -16.30 1.18
C ILE A 371 -1.06 -17.78 1.30
N GLY A 372 0.02 -18.08 2.03
CA GLY A 372 0.50 -19.44 2.25
C GLY A 372 -0.48 -20.31 3.05
N VAL A 373 -1.09 -19.75 4.09
CA VAL A 373 -2.11 -20.43 4.89
C VAL A 373 -3.35 -20.75 4.04
N GLN A 374 -3.80 -19.79 3.22
CA GLN A 374 -5.00 -19.97 2.41
C GLN A 374 -4.80 -20.89 1.20
N ALA A 375 -3.70 -20.74 0.47
CA ALA A 375 -3.51 -21.39 -0.82
C ALA A 375 -2.17 -22.16 -0.93
N GLY A 376 -1.51 -22.41 0.19
CA GLY A 376 -0.31 -23.24 0.29
C GLY A 376 0.99 -22.55 -0.15
N ILE A 377 2.07 -23.33 -0.05
CA ILE A 377 3.44 -22.86 -0.28
C ILE A 377 3.66 -22.38 -1.72
N ILE A 378 2.96 -22.94 -2.69
CA ILE A 378 3.06 -22.57 -4.11
C ILE A 378 2.57 -21.11 -4.28
N ALA A 379 1.41 -20.78 -3.70
CA ALA A 379 0.87 -19.41 -3.76
C ALA A 379 1.77 -18.42 -3.03
N LEU A 380 2.32 -18.79 -1.86
CA LEU A 380 3.28 -17.99 -1.13
C LEU A 380 4.51 -17.69 -1.99
N VAL A 381 5.12 -18.70 -2.59
CA VAL A 381 6.30 -18.53 -3.45
C VAL A 381 5.99 -17.67 -4.68
N LEU A 382 4.85 -17.89 -5.34
CA LEU A 382 4.44 -17.10 -6.50
C LEU A 382 4.23 -15.62 -6.12
N SER A 383 3.57 -15.33 -5.00
CA SER A 383 3.35 -13.96 -4.54
C SER A 383 4.66 -13.25 -4.19
N LEU A 384 5.58 -13.93 -3.51
CA LEU A 384 6.90 -13.40 -3.19
C LEU A 384 7.74 -13.16 -4.46
N LEU A 385 7.70 -14.09 -5.42
CA LEU A 385 8.39 -13.94 -6.72
C LEU A 385 7.87 -12.73 -7.48
N VAL A 386 6.55 -12.52 -7.56
CA VAL A 386 5.96 -11.34 -8.21
C VAL A 386 6.55 -10.07 -7.59
N PHE A 387 6.62 -10.00 -6.27
CA PHE A 387 7.13 -8.83 -5.55
C PHE A 387 8.63 -8.56 -5.86
N ILE A 388 9.47 -9.59 -5.74
CA ILE A 388 10.92 -9.51 -6.01
C ILE A 388 11.21 -9.15 -7.47
N VAL A 389 10.43 -9.69 -8.40
CA VAL A 389 10.62 -9.44 -9.82
C VAL A 389 10.38 -7.97 -10.16
N PHE A 390 9.39 -7.31 -9.56
CA PHE A 390 9.19 -5.86 -9.76
C PHE A 390 10.38 -5.03 -9.27
N ILE A 391 10.98 -5.40 -8.13
CA ILE A 391 12.20 -4.74 -7.64
C ILE A 391 13.34 -4.91 -8.66
N LYS A 392 13.58 -6.12 -9.14
CA LYS A 392 14.64 -6.41 -10.15
C LYS A 392 14.40 -5.66 -11.46
N ILE A 393 13.16 -5.65 -11.97
CA ILE A 393 12.80 -4.91 -13.19
C ILE A 393 13.05 -3.43 -13.02
N SER A 394 12.57 -2.85 -11.92
CA SER A 394 12.74 -1.43 -11.65
C SER A 394 14.22 -1.04 -11.58
N LEU A 395 15.06 -1.81 -10.88
CA LEU A 395 16.50 -1.59 -10.83
C LEU A 395 17.16 -1.65 -12.20
N LYS A 396 16.76 -2.62 -13.04
CA LYS A 396 17.31 -2.77 -14.40
C LYS A 396 16.95 -1.60 -15.30
N TRP A 397 15.70 -1.12 -15.24
CA TRP A 397 15.19 -0.12 -16.16
C TRP A 397 15.38 1.32 -15.71
N LEU A 398 15.54 1.56 -14.43
CA LEU A 398 15.70 2.91 -13.86
C LEU A 398 16.82 3.74 -14.52
N PRO A 399 18.03 3.20 -14.80
CA PRO A 399 19.07 3.95 -15.50
C PRO A 399 18.81 4.16 -17.00
N LEU A 400 17.91 3.39 -17.61
CA LEU A 400 17.63 3.41 -19.04
C LEU A 400 16.45 4.32 -19.41
N LEU A 401 15.59 4.62 -18.45
CA LEU A 401 14.39 5.45 -18.63
C LEU A 401 14.71 6.93 -18.36
N LYS A 402 13.97 7.83 -19.01
CA LYS A 402 14.10 9.29 -18.86
C LYS A 402 12.75 9.96 -18.68
N GLY A 403 12.77 11.20 -18.17
CA GLY A 403 11.58 12.03 -18.03
C GLY A 403 10.46 11.37 -17.23
N LYS A 404 9.22 11.40 -17.73
CA LYS A 404 8.04 10.85 -17.05
C LYS A 404 8.13 9.34 -16.77
N GLU A 405 8.77 8.61 -17.67
CA GLU A 405 8.90 7.15 -17.56
C GLU A 405 9.83 6.77 -16.40
N ARG A 406 10.93 7.50 -16.24
CA ARG A 406 11.84 7.35 -15.11
C ARG A 406 11.17 7.68 -13.79
N LYS A 407 10.32 8.74 -13.74
CA LYS A 407 9.57 9.10 -12.53
C LYS A 407 8.66 7.96 -12.06
N VAL A 408 7.93 7.33 -12.99
CA VAL A 408 7.11 6.14 -12.67
C VAL A 408 7.97 5.00 -12.17
N CYS A 409 9.07 4.70 -12.84
CA CYS A 409 9.98 3.61 -12.47
C CYS A 409 10.57 3.81 -11.06
N MET A 410 11.06 5.01 -10.74
CA MET A 410 11.58 5.37 -9.42
C MET A 410 10.49 5.21 -8.35
N THR A 411 9.29 5.71 -8.63
CA THR A 411 8.15 5.63 -7.69
C THR A 411 7.77 4.18 -7.42
N VAL A 412 7.61 3.35 -8.46
CA VAL A 412 7.28 1.91 -8.31
C VAL A 412 8.38 1.20 -7.53
N PHE A 413 9.63 1.45 -7.87
CA PHE A 413 10.77 0.84 -7.16
C PHE A 413 10.71 1.14 -5.65
N LEU A 414 10.55 2.42 -5.29
CA LEU A 414 10.53 2.83 -3.89
C LEU A 414 9.27 2.33 -3.16
N ILE A 415 8.10 2.29 -3.82
CA ILE A 415 6.89 1.67 -3.24
C ILE A 415 7.17 0.19 -2.92
N LYS A 416 7.77 -0.58 -3.84
CA LYS A 416 8.09 -1.99 -3.59
C LYS A 416 9.06 -2.17 -2.42
N ILE A 417 10.08 -1.30 -2.31
CA ILE A 417 11.00 -1.32 -1.15
C ILE A 417 10.26 -0.97 0.15
N GLY A 418 9.48 0.12 0.16
CA GLY A 418 8.76 0.57 1.35
C GLY A 418 7.71 -0.44 1.82
N PHE A 419 6.99 -1.06 0.89
CA PHE A 419 5.97 -2.04 1.22
C PHE A 419 6.52 -3.39 1.64
N PHE A 420 7.74 -3.77 1.23
CA PHE A 420 8.29 -5.08 1.55
C PHE A 420 8.29 -5.37 3.07
N ILE A 421 8.79 -4.44 3.87
CA ILE A 421 8.81 -4.61 5.33
C ILE A 421 7.39 -4.54 5.91
N SER A 422 6.58 -3.60 5.42
CA SER A 422 5.20 -3.46 5.89
C SER A 422 4.35 -4.69 5.59
N THR A 423 4.57 -5.40 4.48
CA THR A 423 3.86 -6.66 4.15
C THR A 423 4.23 -7.82 5.08
N LEU A 424 5.35 -7.74 5.79
CA LEU A 424 5.71 -8.75 6.79
C LEU A 424 4.90 -8.58 8.09
N THR A 425 4.34 -7.40 8.35
CA THR A 425 3.64 -7.08 9.60
C THR A 425 2.19 -6.71 9.40
N THR A 426 1.70 -6.62 8.17
CA THR A 426 0.30 -6.26 7.88
C THR A 426 -0.16 -6.74 6.50
N GLU A 427 -1.47 -6.88 6.34
CA GLU A 427 -2.14 -7.19 5.07
C GLU A 427 -2.35 -5.91 4.25
N ILE A 428 -1.30 -5.45 3.52
CA ILE A 428 -1.34 -4.21 2.71
C ILE A 428 -2.42 -4.29 1.61
N GLU A 429 -2.60 -5.46 1.01
CA GLU A 429 -3.56 -5.63 -0.10
C GLU A 429 -5.02 -5.47 0.33
N SER A 430 -5.31 -5.51 1.62
CA SER A 430 -6.65 -5.21 2.16
C SER A 430 -6.99 -3.71 2.09
N SER A 431 -5.99 -2.81 2.00
CA SER A 431 -6.20 -1.38 1.80
C SER A 431 -6.39 -1.06 0.32
N SER A 432 -7.59 -0.59 -0.05
CA SER A 432 -7.88 -0.24 -1.44
C SER A 432 -6.96 0.85 -1.99
N TYR A 433 -6.64 1.88 -1.20
CA TYR A 433 -5.76 2.96 -1.64
C TYR A 433 -4.34 2.45 -1.93
N LEU A 434 -3.75 1.72 -0.97
CA LEU A 434 -2.37 1.22 -1.08
C LEU A 434 -2.24 0.20 -2.21
N SER A 435 -3.14 -0.76 -2.25
CA SER A 435 -3.16 -1.83 -3.23
C SER A 435 -3.35 -1.28 -4.65
N TYR A 436 -4.37 -0.44 -4.88
CA TYR A 436 -4.67 0.08 -6.21
C TYR A 436 -3.55 0.97 -6.74
N MET A 437 -3.00 1.87 -5.93
CA MET A 437 -1.88 2.72 -6.34
C MET A 437 -0.63 1.91 -6.67
N ASN A 438 -0.27 0.95 -5.82
CA ASN A 438 0.87 0.07 -6.02
C ASN A 438 0.76 -0.73 -7.32
N TRP A 439 -0.38 -1.38 -7.55
CA TRP A 439 -0.53 -2.30 -8.67
C TRP A 439 -0.83 -1.60 -10.00
N PHE A 440 -1.59 -0.51 -9.99
CA PHE A 440 -1.80 0.31 -11.18
C PHE A 440 -0.46 0.87 -11.71
N LEU A 441 0.35 1.47 -10.83
CA LEU A 441 1.67 2.01 -11.20
C LEU A 441 2.63 0.89 -11.63
N SER A 442 2.56 -0.29 -11.01
CA SER A 442 3.33 -1.48 -11.42
C SER A 442 2.95 -1.93 -12.83
N GLY A 443 1.66 -1.98 -13.15
CA GLY A 443 1.17 -2.28 -14.50
C GLY A 443 1.62 -1.23 -15.52
N LEU A 444 1.49 0.05 -15.17
CA LEU A 444 1.93 1.16 -16.01
C LEU A 444 3.43 1.10 -16.31
N LEU A 445 4.26 0.73 -15.31
CA LEU A 445 5.70 0.53 -15.53
C LEU A 445 5.98 -0.54 -16.59
N ILE A 446 5.30 -1.68 -16.52
CA ILE A 446 5.48 -2.73 -17.53
C ILE A 446 4.95 -2.27 -18.89
N SER A 447 3.88 -1.49 -18.96
CA SER A 447 3.42 -0.87 -20.21
C SER A 447 4.49 0.04 -20.82
N ILE A 448 5.14 0.87 -20.00
CA ILE A 448 6.26 1.74 -20.42
C ILE A 448 7.41 0.92 -21.01
N ILE A 449 7.83 -0.14 -20.32
CA ILE A 449 8.96 -0.98 -20.71
C ILE A 449 8.69 -1.72 -22.03
N MET A 450 7.44 -2.11 -22.26
CA MET A 450 7.03 -2.86 -23.45
C MET A 450 6.74 -1.99 -24.67
N GLN A 451 6.80 -0.66 -24.56
CA GLN A 451 6.69 0.20 -25.75
C GLN A 451 7.89 -0.02 -26.69
N PRO A 452 7.67 -0.10 -28.00
CA PRO A 452 8.77 -0.06 -28.95
C PRO A 452 9.55 1.24 -28.73
N LYS A 453 10.84 1.15 -28.45
CA LYS A 453 11.71 2.32 -28.47
C LYS A 453 11.53 2.95 -29.85
N ALA A 454 10.97 4.16 -29.91
CA ALA A 454 11.08 4.96 -31.10
C ALA A 454 12.58 5.01 -31.45
N THR A 455 12.92 4.50 -32.60
CA THR A 455 14.27 4.46 -33.14
C THR A 455 14.87 5.84 -32.91
N GLN A 456 15.86 5.95 -32.01
CA GLN A 456 16.72 7.11 -32.00
C GLN A 456 17.31 7.14 -33.41
N THR A 457 16.83 8.04 -34.22
CA THR A 457 17.49 8.42 -35.46
C THR A 457 18.89 8.83 -35.04
N LEU A 458 19.86 7.96 -35.30
CA LEU A 458 21.26 8.32 -35.34
C LEU A 458 21.34 9.54 -36.24
N PRO A 459 22.03 10.63 -35.88
CA PRO A 459 22.31 11.71 -36.81
C PRO A 459 23.02 11.05 -38.00
N ALA A 460 22.49 11.28 -39.19
CA ALA A 460 23.18 10.89 -40.43
C ALA A 460 24.56 11.54 -40.38
N HIS A 461 25.59 10.72 -40.38
CA HIS A 461 26.93 11.19 -40.69
C HIS A 461 26.90 11.67 -42.12
N ASP A 462 26.86 12.99 -42.32
CA ASP A 462 27.20 13.59 -43.62
C ASP A 462 28.66 13.22 -43.94
N HIS A 463 28.80 12.50 -45.03
CA HIS A 463 30.07 12.26 -45.69
C HIS A 463 30.46 13.46 -46.57
#